data_803a358caf0a5944a27d2e0e54bf2aa2
#
_entry.id   803a358caf0a5944a27d2e0e54bf2aa2
#
_cell.length_a   1.000
_cell.length_b   1.000
_cell.length_c   1.000
_cell.angle_alpha   90.00
_cell.angle_beta   90.00
_cell.angle_gamma   90.00
#
_symmetry.space_group_name_H-M   'P 1'
#
loop_
_entity.id
_entity.type
_entity.pdbx_description
1 polymer ?
#
loop_
_entity_poly.entity_id
_entity_poly.type
_entity_poly.pdbx_seq_one_letter_code
_entity_poly.pdbx_strand_id
1 'polypeptide(L)'
;MSGSSQLAQEALIRLFVNGQLLTHILCSPSNLREFAVGWLLGQGIINRFEDILSLAVCDEMTDINVHLGTQISDIEKRFRPIEAPGCGGGQINSLHYFESIKKVDSDLTLPVGECRKALSSMFRQLDDASPGSGIHCAAVLDQRDHLGMTLGYDVGRHNAVV
;
A
#
# COMPACT_ATOMS: atom_id res chain seq x y z
N MET A 1 -4.78 -35.00 -6.09
CA MET A 1 -3.51 -34.31 -5.79
C MET A 1 -3.83 -33.20 -4.82
N SER A 2 -3.55 -33.39 -3.53
CA SER A 2 -3.76 -32.36 -2.50
C SER A 2 -2.62 -31.36 -2.62
N GLY A 3 -2.85 -30.28 -3.38
CA GLY A 3 -1.97 -29.13 -3.31
C GLY A 3 -2.04 -28.56 -1.89
N SER A 4 -0.96 -28.64 -1.13
CA SER A 4 -0.84 -27.88 0.10
C SER A 4 -0.91 -26.41 -0.28
N SER A 5 -2.03 -25.75 -0.03
CA SER A 5 -2.10 -24.30 -0.20
C SER A 5 -1.12 -23.70 0.81
N GLN A 6 -0.07 -23.08 0.32
CA GLN A 6 0.88 -22.37 1.15
C GLN A 6 0.16 -21.16 1.74
N LEU A 7 0.22 -21.02 3.07
CA LEU A 7 -0.31 -19.80 3.71
C LEU A 7 0.57 -18.60 3.35
N ALA A 8 -0.06 -17.46 3.16
CA ALA A 8 0.65 -16.22 2.98
C ALA A 8 1.51 -15.90 4.21
N GLN A 9 2.68 -15.36 3.96
CA GLN A 9 3.60 -14.96 5.03
C GLN A 9 3.30 -13.52 5.47
N GLU A 10 3.36 -13.30 6.78
CA GLU A 10 3.33 -11.97 7.39
C GLU A 10 4.67 -11.71 8.08
N ALA A 11 5.20 -10.50 7.92
CA ALA A 11 6.43 -10.07 8.54
C ALA A 11 6.26 -8.69 9.19
N LEU A 12 7.02 -8.45 10.26
CA LEU A 12 7.13 -7.14 10.89
C LEU A 12 8.23 -6.36 10.17
N ILE A 13 7.82 -5.34 9.41
CA ILE A 13 8.70 -4.48 8.63
C ILE A 13 8.95 -3.18 9.38
N ARG A 14 10.20 -2.73 9.43
CA ARG A 14 10.58 -1.42 9.97
C ARG A 14 10.75 -0.43 8.82
N LEU A 15 10.04 0.67 8.87
CA LEU A 15 10.18 1.76 7.89
C LEU A 15 11.00 2.90 8.49
N PHE A 16 12.14 3.15 7.87
CA PHE A 16 13.02 4.26 8.21
C PHE A 16 12.90 5.37 7.17
N VAL A 17 12.85 6.61 7.64
CA VAL A 17 12.89 7.79 6.77
C VAL A 17 14.04 8.69 7.23
N ASN A 18 14.93 9.04 6.32
CA ASN A 18 16.15 9.84 6.59
C ASN A 18 16.98 9.32 7.78
N GLY A 19 17.06 7.98 7.92
CA GLY A 19 17.82 7.31 8.97
C GLY A 19 17.11 7.19 10.32
N GLN A 20 15.87 7.68 10.46
CA GLN A 20 15.09 7.53 11.68
C GLN A 20 13.96 6.53 11.48
N LEU A 21 13.72 5.70 12.49
CA LEU A 21 12.60 4.75 12.49
C LEU A 21 11.29 5.54 12.57
N LEU A 22 10.48 5.42 11.52
CA LEU A 22 9.19 6.07 11.46
C LEU A 22 8.08 5.20 12.06
N THR A 23 8.04 3.93 11.66
CA THR A 23 6.98 3.01 12.12
C THR A 23 7.36 1.55 11.91
N HIS A 24 6.55 0.67 12.52
CA HIS A 24 6.55 -0.78 12.28
C HIS A 24 5.24 -1.16 11.58
N ILE A 25 5.32 -2.00 10.57
CA ILE A 25 4.17 -2.41 9.76
C ILE A 25 4.15 -3.93 9.66
N LEU A 26 3.02 -4.54 9.96
CA LEU A 26 2.76 -5.95 9.67
C LEU A 26 2.20 -6.05 8.25
N CYS A 27 2.92 -6.72 7.35
CA CYS A 27 2.53 -6.87 5.95
C CYS A 27 3.17 -8.12 5.33
N SER A 28 2.75 -8.46 4.12
CA SER A 28 3.42 -9.48 3.32
C SER A 28 4.83 -9.02 2.96
N PRO A 29 5.88 -9.88 3.09
CA PRO A 29 7.26 -9.50 2.76
C PRO A 29 7.51 -9.54 1.24
N SER A 30 6.63 -8.93 0.47
CA SER A 30 6.69 -8.85 -0.99
C SER A 30 6.34 -7.44 -1.45
N ASN A 31 6.91 -7.02 -2.59
CA ASN A 31 6.66 -5.70 -3.19
C ASN A 31 6.89 -4.53 -2.21
N LEU A 32 7.85 -4.68 -1.29
CA LEU A 32 8.08 -3.74 -0.19
C LEU A 32 8.50 -2.34 -0.67
N ARG A 33 9.05 -2.22 -1.88
CA ARG A 33 9.39 -0.91 -2.47
C ARG A 33 8.12 -0.15 -2.85
N GLU A 34 7.24 -0.81 -3.60
CA GLU A 34 5.96 -0.30 -4.04
C GLU A 34 5.07 0.02 -2.84
N PHE A 35 5.03 -0.90 -1.87
CA PHE A 35 4.34 -0.71 -0.61
C PHE A 35 4.82 0.55 0.13
N ALA A 36 6.12 0.75 0.27
CA ALA A 36 6.65 1.92 0.98
C ALA A 36 6.27 3.23 0.29
N VAL A 37 6.33 3.27 -1.04
CA VAL A 37 5.92 4.46 -1.82
C VAL A 37 4.45 4.76 -1.61
N GLY A 38 3.58 3.76 -1.77
CA GLY A 38 2.15 3.91 -1.60
C GLY A 38 1.79 4.31 -0.16
N TRP A 39 2.44 3.69 0.83
CA TRP A 39 2.23 4.01 2.24
C TRP A 39 2.61 5.46 2.55
N LEU A 40 3.78 5.94 2.09
CA LEU A 40 4.23 7.33 2.28
C LEU A 40 3.30 8.34 1.60
N LEU A 41 2.79 8.01 0.40
CA LEU A 41 1.77 8.80 -0.31
C LEU A 41 0.45 8.82 0.47
N GLY A 42 -0.03 7.66 0.90
CA GLY A 42 -1.27 7.49 1.65
C GLY A 42 -1.23 8.19 3.01
N GLN A 43 -0.05 8.36 3.61
CA GLN A 43 0.16 9.11 4.85
C GLN A 43 0.37 10.61 4.63
N GLY A 44 0.44 11.07 3.38
CA GLY A 44 0.73 12.46 3.05
C GLY A 44 2.15 12.92 3.43
N ILE A 45 3.06 11.96 3.63
CA ILE A 45 4.49 12.25 3.92
C ILE A 45 5.19 12.73 2.66
N ILE A 46 4.85 12.13 1.51
CA ILE A 46 5.22 12.57 0.19
C ILE A 46 3.96 12.93 -0.61
N ASN A 47 4.10 13.79 -1.60
CA ASN A 47 3.00 14.15 -2.51
C ASN A 47 3.13 13.49 -3.89
N ARG A 48 4.33 13.04 -4.24
CA ARG A 48 4.67 12.43 -5.51
C ARG A 48 5.92 11.56 -5.37
N PHE A 49 6.14 10.67 -6.33
CA PHE A 49 7.27 9.74 -6.33
C PHE A 49 8.63 10.46 -6.32
N GLU A 50 8.74 11.61 -6.99
CA GLU A 50 9.97 12.40 -7.11
C GLU A 50 10.43 13.03 -5.80
N ASP A 51 9.61 13.01 -4.75
CA ASP A 51 10.01 13.45 -3.41
C ASP A 51 10.98 12.44 -2.76
N ILE A 52 11.06 11.20 -3.31
CA ILE A 52 11.96 10.15 -2.85
C ILE A 52 13.31 10.28 -3.56
N LEU A 53 14.36 10.55 -2.79
CA LEU A 53 15.74 10.61 -3.30
C LEU A 53 16.35 9.22 -3.47
N SER A 54 16.07 8.33 -2.53
CA SER A 54 16.47 6.92 -2.62
C SER A 54 15.57 6.03 -1.76
N LEU A 55 15.43 4.76 -2.17
CA LEU A 55 14.70 3.74 -1.46
C LEU A 55 15.46 2.41 -1.55
N ALA A 56 15.72 1.81 -0.40
CA ALA A 56 16.37 0.51 -0.29
C ALA A 56 15.58 -0.40 0.66
N VAL A 57 15.48 -1.67 0.29
CA VAL A 57 14.98 -2.74 1.16
C VAL A 57 16.16 -3.62 1.51
N CYS A 58 16.32 -4.01 2.78
CA CYS A 58 17.40 -4.90 3.20
C CYS A 58 17.20 -6.32 2.64
N ASP A 59 18.29 -7.09 2.55
CA ASP A 59 18.27 -8.45 2.00
C ASP A 59 17.37 -9.40 2.79
N GLU A 60 17.19 -9.17 4.09
CA GLU A 60 16.30 -9.93 4.97
C GLU A 60 14.83 -9.53 4.86
N MET A 61 14.52 -8.53 4.02
CA MET A 61 13.17 -7.97 3.83
C MET A 61 12.47 -7.56 5.13
N THR A 62 13.23 -7.06 6.11
CA THR A 62 12.69 -6.58 7.39
C THR A 62 12.78 -5.08 7.55
N ASP A 63 13.62 -4.40 6.74
CA ASP A 63 13.87 -2.97 6.83
C ASP A 63 13.70 -2.30 5.48
N ILE A 64 12.95 -1.20 5.49
CA ILE A 64 12.84 -0.30 4.35
C ILE A 64 13.46 1.03 4.75
N ASN A 65 14.45 1.49 3.98
CA ASN A 65 15.12 2.75 4.18
C ASN A 65 14.76 3.72 3.04
N VAL A 66 14.15 4.84 3.37
CA VAL A 66 13.75 5.88 2.41
C VAL A 66 14.46 7.18 2.76
N HIS A 67 15.06 7.81 1.76
CA HIS A 67 15.60 9.16 1.88
C HIS A 67 14.72 10.15 1.11
N LEU A 68 14.27 11.17 1.82
CA LEU A 68 13.45 12.27 1.31
C LEU A 68 14.24 13.57 1.38
N GLY A 69 13.93 14.49 0.46
CA GLY A 69 14.46 15.85 0.52
C GLY A 69 13.88 16.72 1.66
N THR A 70 12.79 16.24 2.28
CA THR A 70 12.10 16.95 3.38
C THR A 70 12.74 16.62 4.73
N GLN A 71 12.81 17.61 5.64
CA GLN A 71 13.34 17.44 6.99
C GLN A 71 12.40 16.57 7.85
N ILE A 72 12.97 15.68 8.66
CA ILE A 72 12.23 14.77 9.54
C ILE A 72 11.38 15.50 10.58
N SER A 73 11.89 16.60 11.13
CA SER A 73 11.14 17.42 12.10
C SER A 73 9.78 17.86 11.62
N ASP A 74 9.61 18.03 10.31
CA ASP A 74 8.33 18.38 9.70
C ASP A 74 7.44 17.15 9.47
N ILE A 75 8.05 16.00 9.27
CA ILE A 75 7.35 14.71 9.18
C ILE A 75 6.75 14.34 10.53
N GLU A 76 7.53 14.41 11.62
CA GLU A 76 7.07 14.11 12.98
C GLU A 76 5.91 14.99 13.43
N LYS A 77 5.91 16.28 13.07
CA LYS A 77 4.81 17.19 13.36
C LYS A 77 3.52 16.79 12.65
N ARG A 78 3.64 16.22 11.45
CA ARG A 78 2.51 15.75 10.64
C ARG A 78 2.04 14.36 11.03
N PHE A 79 2.97 13.54 11.55
CA PHE A 79 2.73 12.14 11.91
C PHE A 79 2.16 12.04 13.34
N ARG A 80 0.90 12.43 13.51
CA ARG A 80 0.16 12.19 14.75
C ARG A 80 -0.77 11.02 14.54
N PRO A 81 -0.50 9.85 15.14
CA PRO A 81 -1.37 8.70 14.99
C PRO A 81 -2.75 9.01 15.55
N ILE A 82 -3.78 8.76 14.74
CA ILE A 82 -5.16 8.73 15.19
C ILE A 82 -5.51 7.27 15.41
N GLU A 83 -5.91 6.92 16.63
CA GLU A 83 -6.44 5.59 16.92
C GLU A 83 -7.83 5.49 16.28
N ALA A 84 -7.96 4.68 15.24
CA ALA A 84 -9.25 4.36 14.65
C ALA A 84 -9.83 3.10 15.34
N PRO A 85 -11.09 3.10 15.77
CA PRO A 85 -11.76 1.90 16.26
C PRO A 85 -11.98 0.95 15.08
N GLY A 86 -11.32 -0.20 15.10
CA GLY A 86 -11.51 -1.24 14.07
C GLY A 86 -10.36 -2.21 13.95
N CYS A 87 -10.64 -3.38 13.43
CA CYS A 87 -9.73 -4.51 13.34
C CYS A 87 -8.39 -4.18 12.68
N GLY A 88 -7.31 -4.30 13.46
CA GLY A 88 -5.97 -4.42 12.94
C GLY A 88 -5.30 -3.12 12.53
N GLY A 89 -5.12 -2.18 13.46
CA GLY A 89 -3.98 -1.27 13.46
C GLY A 89 -3.78 -0.33 12.26
N GLY A 90 -4.81 -0.01 11.50
CA GLY A 90 -4.74 1.06 10.52
C GLY A 90 -4.64 2.40 11.22
N GLN A 91 -3.44 2.83 11.58
CA GLN A 91 -3.21 4.18 12.07
C GLN A 91 -3.42 5.15 10.92
N ILE A 92 -4.51 5.89 10.95
CA ILE A 92 -4.75 7.01 10.05
C ILE A 92 -4.06 8.22 10.66
N ASN A 93 -3.11 8.77 9.98
CA ASN A 93 -1.97 9.44 10.56
C ASN A 93 -1.99 10.95 10.62
N SER A 94 -3.05 11.64 10.55
CA SER A 94 -3.18 12.95 11.17
C SER A 94 -4.51 13.63 10.83
N LEU A 95 -5.00 14.37 11.76
CA LEU A 95 -6.11 15.31 11.56
C LEU A 95 -5.84 16.23 10.36
N HIS A 96 -4.58 16.67 10.21
CA HIS A 96 -4.13 17.51 9.08
C HIS A 96 -4.25 16.81 7.72
N TYR A 97 -4.02 15.50 7.64
CA TYR A 97 -4.24 14.75 6.41
C TYR A 97 -5.73 14.76 6.01
N PHE A 98 -6.63 14.52 6.95
CA PHE A 98 -8.07 14.59 6.67
C PHE A 98 -8.53 15.97 6.22
N GLU A 99 -8.00 17.04 6.81
CA GLU A 99 -8.30 18.41 6.42
C GLU A 99 -7.75 18.74 5.02
N SER A 100 -6.71 18.05 4.57
CA SER A 100 -6.10 18.24 3.25
C SER A 100 -6.71 17.40 2.15
N ILE A 101 -7.57 16.41 2.45
CA ILE A 101 -8.22 15.56 1.45
C ILE A 101 -9.13 16.42 0.57
N LYS A 102 -8.79 16.49 -0.71
CA LYS A 102 -9.63 17.16 -1.70
C LYS A 102 -10.75 16.24 -2.15
N LYS A 103 -11.94 16.80 -2.30
CA LYS A 103 -13.04 16.08 -2.94
C LYS A 103 -12.61 15.72 -4.36
N VAL A 104 -12.79 14.45 -4.72
CA VAL A 104 -12.61 14.01 -6.10
C VAL A 104 -13.76 14.56 -6.93
N ASP A 105 -13.42 15.37 -7.92
CA ASP A 105 -14.36 15.87 -8.92
C ASP A 105 -14.21 15.00 -10.17
N SER A 106 -15.14 14.06 -10.33
CA SER A 106 -15.12 13.09 -11.42
C SER A 106 -16.55 12.69 -11.78
N ASP A 107 -16.84 12.68 -13.06
CA ASP A 107 -18.07 12.14 -13.66
C ASP A 107 -17.90 10.69 -14.13
N LEU A 108 -16.80 10.05 -13.71
CA LEU A 108 -16.51 8.66 -14.04
C LEU A 108 -17.65 7.75 -13.64
N THR A 109 -18.20 7.03 -14.60
CA THR A 109 -19.18 5.97 -14.41
C THR A 109 -18.67 4.68 -15.01
N LEU A 110 -18.87 3.57 -14.31
CA LEU A 110 -18.48 2.26 -14.79
C LEU A 110 -19.71 1.35 -14.83
N PRO A 111 -20.09 0.79 -16.00
CA PRO A 111 -21.19 -0.15 -16.10
C PRO A 111 -20.93 -1.40 -15.25
N VAL A 112 -21.96 -1.95 -14.60
CA VAL A 112 -21.85 -3.14 -13.73
C VAL A 112 -21.21 -4.32 -14.46
N GLY A 113 -21.47 -4.47 -15.77
CA GLY A 113 -20.84 -5.52 -16.59
C GLY A 113 -19.32 -5.37 -16.68
N GLU A 114 -18.80 -4.15 -16.77
CA GLU A 114 -17.36 -3.88 -16.77
C GLU A 114 -16.74 -4.10 -15.40
N CYS A 115 -17.43 -3.72 -14.32
CA CYS A 115 -17.00 -4.06 -12.96
C CYS A 115 -16.82 -5.58 -12.77
N ARG A 116 -17.77 -6.38 -13.27
CA ARG A 116 -17.69 -7.84 -13.18
C ARG A 116 -16.51 -8.41 -13.99
N LYS A 117 -16.27 -7.89 -15.19
CA LYS A 117 -15.12 -8.30 -16.01
C LYS A 117 -13.81 -7.96 -15.30
N ALA A 118 -13.70 -6.76 -14.75
CA ALA A 118 -12.54 -6.31 -14.01
C ALA A 118 -12.26 -7.21 -12.80
N LEU A 119 -13.27 -7.51 -11.98
CA LEU A 119 -13.14 -8.42 -10.85
C LEU A 119 -12.71 -9.82 -11.29
N SER A 120 -13.29 -10.36 -12.36
CA SER A 120 -12.91 -11.67 -12.88
C SER A 120 -11.47 -11.70 -13.40
N SER A 121 -10.98 -10.59 -13.96
CA SER A 121 -9.60 -10.45 -14.39
C SER A 121 -8.65 -10.34 -13.20
N MET A 122 -9.03 -9.56 -12.18
CA MET A 122 -8.26 -9.42 -10.95
C MET A 122 -8.04 -10.77 -10.27
N PHE A 123 -9.09 -11.57 -10.09
CA PHE A 123 -8.96 -12.88 -9.45
C PHE A 123 -8.11 -13.86 -10.27
N ARG A 124 -8.21 -13.85 -11.60
CA ARG A 124 -7.33 -14.67 -12.46
C ARG A 124 -5.88 -14.29 -12.30
N GLN A 125 -5.55 -12.98 -12.30
CA GLN A 125 -4.18 -12.51 -12.10
C GLN A 125 -3.66 -12.85 -10.70
N LEU A 126 -4.52 -12.81 -9.68
CA LEU A 126 -4.16 -13.22 -8.33
C LEU A 126 -3.86 -14.72 -8.26
N ASP A 127 -4.69 -15.57 -8.91
CA ASP A 127 -4.45 -17.01 -8.99
C ASP A 127 -3.14 -17.34 -9.72
N ASP A 128 -2.84 -16.62 -10.81
CA ASP A 128 -1.59 -16.78 -11.57
C ASP A 128 -0.36 -16.35 -10.73
N ALA A 129 -0.48 -15.29 -9.91
CA ALA A 129 0.58 -14.84 -9.01
C ALA A 129 0.83 -15.83 -7.86
N SER A 130 -0.16 -16.66 -7.51
CA SER A 130 -0.10 -17.69 -6.46
C SER A 130 0.50 -17.20 -5.12
N PRO A 131 0.04 -16.08 -4.54
CA PRO A 131 0.64 -15.49 -3.34
C PRO A 131 0.37 -16.30 -2.06
N GLY A 132 -0.35 -17.39 -2.14
CA GLY A 132 -0.81 -18.20 -1.02
C GLY A 132 -2.26 -17.92 -0.64
N SER A 133 -2.75 -18.62 0.40
CA SER A 133 -4.10 -18.42 0.93
C SER A 133 -4.08 -17.43 2.12
N GLY A 134 -5.20 -16.74 2.34
CA GLY A 134 -5.32 -15.72 3.39
C GLY A 134 -4.87 -14.32 2.94
N ILE A 135 -4.94 -14.05 1.66
CA ILE A 135 -4.54 -12.79 1.03
C ILE A 135 -5.77 -11.94 0.70
N HIS A 136 -5.63 -10.65 0.90
CA HIS A 136 -6.48 -9.61 0.32
C HIS A 136 -5.85 -9.07 -0.95
N CYS A 137 -6.67 -8.64 -1.90
CA CYS A 137 -6.17 -8.01 -3.12
C CYS A 137 -6.99 -6.76 -3.48
N ALA A 138 -6.32 -5.86 -4.18
CA ALA A 138 -6.91 -4.68 -4.79
C ALA A 138 -6.34 -4.50 -6.19
N ALA A 139 -7.09 -3.85 -7.06
CA ALA A 139 -6.63 -3.56 -8.41
C ALA A 139 -6.94 -2.12 -8.80
N VAL A 140 -6.00 -1.49 -9.49
CA VAL A 140 -6.18 -0.20 -10.15
C VAL A 140 -6.36 -0.45 -11.64
N LEU A 141 -7.40 0.15 -12.20
CA LEU A 141 -7.73 0.11 -13.62
C LEU A 141 -7.45 1.48 -14.23
N ASP A 142 -6.57 1.56 -15.22
CA ASP A 142 -6.44 2.77 -16.03
C ASP A 142 -7.43 2.70 -17.20
N GLN A 143 -8.41 3.59 -17.23
CA GLN A 143 -9.38 3.65 -18.34
C GLN A 143 -8.76 4.04 -19.69
N ARG A 144 -7.61 4.72 -19.67
CA ARG A 144 -6.90 5.12 -20.90
C ARG A 144 -6.19 3.93 -21.54
N ASP A 145 -5.86 2.93 -20.73
CA ASP A 145 -5.27 1.68 -21.17
C ASP A 145 -6.26 0.55 -20.91
N HIS A 146 -7.07 0.21 -21.89
CA HIS A 146 -8.13 -0.82 -21.82
C HIS A 146 -7.64 -2.21 -21.35
N LEU A 147 -6.35 -2.38 -21.13
CA LEU A 147 -5.67 -3.62 -20.69
C LEU A 147 -4.84 -3.46 -19.43
N GLY A 148 -4.62 -2.24 -18.96
CA GLY A 148 -3.77 -1.93 -17.81
C GLY A 148 -4.47 -2.15 -16.48
N MET A 149 -4.29 -3.33 -15.89
CA MET A 149 -4.65 -3.59 -14.49
C MET A 149 -3.38 -3.77 -13.68
N THR A 150 -3.20 -2.95 -12.66
CA THR A 150 -2.15 -3.14 -11.66
C THR A 150 -2.77 -3.79 -10.42
N LEU A 151 -2.18 -4.92 -9.99
CA LEU A 151 -2.67 -5.70 -8.86
C LEU A 151 -1.75 -5.50 -7.65
N GLY A 152 -2.35 -5.14 -6.51
CA GLY A 152 -1.74 -5.19 -5.18
C GLY A 152 -2.34 -6.33 -4.37
N TYR A 153 -1.53 -7.02 -3.56
CA TYR A 153 -2.02 -8.03 -2.63
C TYR A 153 -1.18 -8.06 -1.35
N ASP A 154 -1.84 -8.31 -0.23
CA ASP A 154 -1.22 -8.37 1.10
C ASP A 154 -2.09 -9.18 2.07
N VAL A 155 -1.50 -9.67 3.18
CA VAL A 155 -2.24 -10.30 4.28
C VAL A 155 -3.20 -9.31 4.96
N GLY A 156 -2.91 -8.01 4.90
CA GLY A 156 -3.72 -6.91 5.41
C GLY A 156 -4.53 -6.23 4.31
N ARG A 157 -5.86 -6.16 4.46
CA ARG A 157 -6.73 -5.52 3.45
C ARG A 157 -6.39 -4.06 3.15
N HIS A 158 -5.92 -3.30 4.14
CA HIS A 158 -5.50 -1.92 3.95
C HIS A 158 -4.18 -1.84 3.18
N ASN A 159 -3.25 -2.74 3.48
CA ASN A 159 -1.96 -2.81 2.81
C ASN A 159 -2.11 -3.19 1.33
N ALA A 160 -3.09 -4.03 0.98
CA ALA A 160 -3.34 -4.40 -0.41
C ALA A 160 -3.77 -3.22 -1.30
N VAL A 161 -4.25 -2.12 -0.72
CA VAL A 161 -4.68 -0.90 -1.43
C VAL A 161 -3.55 0.12 -1.55
N VAL A 162 -2.56 0.02 -0.71
CA VAL A 162 -1.38 0.89 -0.67
C VAL A 162 -0.44 0.56 -1.81
#